data_4e6f04f79dc6b3ee0653cd6a61e1b5ce
#
_entry.id   4e6f04f79dc6b3ee0653cd6a61e1b5ce
#
_cell.length_a   1.000
_cell.length_b   1.000
_cell.length_c   1.000
_cell.angle_alpha   90.00
_cell.angle_beta   90.00
_cell.angle_gamma   90.00
#
_symmetry.space_group_name_H-M   'P 1'
#
loop_
_entity.id
_entity.type
_entity.pdbx_description
1 polymer ?
#
loop_
_entity_poly.entity_id
_entity_poly.type
_entity_poly.pdbx_seq_one_letter_code
_entity_poly.pdbx_strand_id
1 'polypeptide(L)'
;MSDKDTQPLTGKDLARKPRGFPDKREGLIHAQAKLVETVTGVYRKWGFEALETGAFEYADALGKFLPDDDRPNAGVFAIQDDDEQWMSLRYDLTAPLARFIAEAGQTVGRPFRRYAAGPVWRNEKPGPGRFREFWQCDADTVGAPGFHADAEMIAMGAEALRAVGMETGEFVIRVNTRRLLNGVLESVGAASADTRLAILRALDKLDRLGASGVADLLGKGRLDDSGDFTKGAGLGDAEVKAVLAFAEAGAKTRAETLANLSKAAGNSEEGKAGLAELEAIAVALEALGAPEGDVVIDPSVVRGLEYYTGPVYEAELLREVTGEDGKTYRIGSIGGGGRYDDLVARFTGETVPATGFSVGISRLASALAIMGETVKLDGPVVVLNLDKDSPAVALEIATMLRRAGLRAEAYMGGSGMKGQMKYADRRGAPAVVMVGSNEIEAGTVTIKDLEMGAMKAKAIQSNEEYREARPGQIEVPRDQMVEAVRRIVEAQG
;
A
#
# COMPACT_ATOMS: atom_id res chain seq x y z
N MET A 1 1.28 37.13 -3.95
CA MET A 1 0.60 36.34 -4.99
C MET A 1 0.23 37.28 -6.12
N SER A 2 0.82 37.13 -7.29
CA SER A 2 0.49 38.00 -8.46
C SER A 2 -0.92 37.65 -8.93
N ASP A 3 -1.79 38.67 -9.02
CA ASP A 3 -3.06 38.61 -9.73
C ASP A 3 -2.80 38.22 -11.20
N LYS A 4 -2.78 36.90 -11.45
CA LYS A 4 -3.01 36.42 -12.81
C LYS A 4 -4.53 36.36 -12.96
N ASP A 5 -5.06 37.25 -13.83
CA ASP A 5 -6.43 37.17 -14.37
C ASP A 5 -6.76 35.70 -14.71
N THR A 6 -7.30 34.97 -13.78
CA THR A 6 -7.79 33.61 -14.00
C THR A 6 -9.17 33.72 -14.59
N GLN A 7 -9.27 33.72 -15.92
CA GLN A 7 -10.57 33.51 -16.57
C GLN A 7 -11.20 32.23 -15.98
N PRO A 8 -12.50 32.27 -15.69
CA PRO A 8 -13.18 31.09 -15.14
C PRO A 8 -13.01 29.91 -16.10
N LEU A 9 -12.56 28.78 -15.55
CA LEU A 9 -12.38 27.55 -16.31
C LEU A 9 -13.73 27.07 -16.84
N THR A 10 -13.76 26.57 -18.09
CA THR A 10 -14.97 26.10 -18.75
C THR A 10 -14.77 24.69 -19.35
N GLY A 11 -15.88 23.99 -19.58
CA GLY A 11 -15.87 22.72 -20.26
C GLY A 11 -14.95 21.66 -19.61
N LYS A 12 -14.04 21.04 -20.40
CA LYS A 12 -13.13 19.99 -19.91
C LYS A 12 -12.12 20.46 -18.88
N ASP A 13 -11.79 21.75 -18.85
CA ASP A 13 -10.83 22.31 -17.89
C ASP A 13 -11.40 22.35 -16.47
N LEU A 14 -12.72 22.39 -16.32
CA LEU A 14 -13.39 22.21 -15.02
C LEU A 14 -13.29 20.78 -14.50
N ALA A 15 -13.20 19.78 -15.38
CA ALA A 15 -13.16 18.36 -15.05
C ALA A 15 -11.75 17.87 -14.64
N ARG A 16 -10.91 18.75 -14.10
CA ARG A 16 -9.56 18.42 -13.62
C ARG A 16 -9.60 17.82 -12.22
N LYS A 17 -8.68 16.89 -11.97
CA LYS A 17 -8.47 16.29 -10.64
C LYS A 17 -7.36 17.03 -9.90
N PRO A 18 -7.43 17.13 -8.56
CA PRO A 18 -6.29 17.55 -7.76
C PRO A 18 -5.09 16.61 -8.01
N ARG A 19 -3.90 17.18 -8.10
CA ARG A 19 -2.69 16.42 -8.39
C ARG A 19 -2.38 15.45 -7.23
N GLY A 20 -2.21 14.16 -7.55
CA GLY A 20 -1.93 13.12 -6.56
C GLY A 20 -3.19 12.48 -5.94
N PHE A 21 -4.40 12.81 -6.45
CA PHE A 21 -5.68 12.23 -6.03
C PHE A 21 -6.34 11.53 -7.23
N PRO A 22 -5.95 10.28 -7.53
CA PRO A 22 -6.52 9.55 -8.66
C PRO A 22 -7.92 9.03 -8.36
N ASP A 23 -8.80 9.04 -9.37
CA ASP A 23 -10.03 8.26 -9.29
C ASP A 23 -9.69 6.78 -9.42
N LYS A 24 -10.25 5.97 -8.55
CA LYS A 24 -10.11 4.51 -8.59
C LYS A 24 -11.35 3.90 -9.24
N ARG A 25 -11.15 2.86 -10.04
CA ARG A 25 -12.25 2.12 -10.68
C ARG A 25 -12.32 0.70 -10.12
N GLU A 26 -13.36 0.01 -10.51
CA GLU A 26 -13.81 -1.28 -9.98
C GLU A 26 -12.68 -2.27 -9.66
N GLY A 27 -11.82 -2.62 -10.62
CA GLY A 27 -10.74 -3.58 -10.39
C GLY A 27 -9.78 -3.17 -9.26
N LEU A 28 -9.35 -1.90 -9.23
CA LEU A 28 -8.46 -1.40 -8.19
C LEU A 28 -9.16 -1.31 -6.83
N ILE A 29 -10.46 -0.95 -6.80
CA ILE A 29 -11.24 -0.89 -5.55
C ILE A 29 -11.38 -2.28 -4.94
N HIS A 30 -11.70 -3.29 -5.76
CA HIS A 30 -11.83 -4.67 -5.28
C HIS A 30 -10.49 -5.27 -4.84
N ALA A 31 -9.40 -5.02 -5.60
CA ALA A 31 -8.06 -5.44 -5.21
C ALA A 31 -7.67 -4.82 -3.86
N GLN A 32 -7.91 -3.52 -3.70
CA GLN A 32 -7.66 -2.84 -2.43
C GLN A 32 -8.50 -3.43 -1.28
N ALA A 33 -9.80 -3.67 -1.49
CA ALA A 33 -10.69 -4.24 -0.47
C ALA A 33 -10.24 -5.66 -0.06
N LYS A 34 -9.85 -6.49 -1.03
CA LYS A 34 -9.31 -7.84 -0.77
C LYS A 34 -8.02 -7.79 0.04
N LEU A 35 -7.09 -6.90 -0.31
CA LEU A 35 -5.84 -6.71 0.43
C LEU A 35 -6.11 -6.27 1.88
N VAL A 36 -7.01 -5.29 2.07
CA VAL A 36 -7.40 -4.83 3.41
C VAL A 36 -7.96 -6.00 4.24
N GLU A 37 -8.91 -6.77 3.70
CA GLU A 37 -9.50 -7.90 4.41
C GLU A 37 -8.48 -8.98 4.75
N THR A 38 -7.57 -9.30 3.82
CA THR A 38 -6.51 -10.30 4.03
C THR A 38 -5.55 -9.85 5.13
N VAL A 39 -5.03 -8.63 5.05
CA VAL A 39 -4.07 -8.09 6.04
C VAL A 39 -4.72 -7.95 7.41
N THR A 40 -5.91 -7.37 7.50
CA THR A 40 -6.62 -7.24 8.78
C THR A 40 -7.08 -8.58 9.34
N GLY A 41 -7.31 -9.58 8.48
CA GLY A 41 -7.55 -10.97 8.87
C GLY A 41 -6.38 -11.56 9.65
N VAL A 42 -5.14 -11.30 9.21
CA VAL A 42 -3.92 -11.68 9.94
C VAL A 42 -3.86 -10.94 11.29
N TYR A 43 -4.07 -9.63 11.31
CA TYR A 43 -4.05 -8.86 12.56
C TYR A 43 -5.06 -9.37 13.60
N ARG A 44 -6.30 -9.70 13.18
CA ARG A 44 -7.30 -10.32 14.04
C ARG A 44 -6.85 -11.69 14.56
N LYS A 45 -6.23 -12.52 13.72
CA LYS A 45 -5.67 -13.82 14.13
C LYS A 45 -4.60 -13.66 15.21
N TRP A 46 -3.82 -12.59 15.17
CA TRP A 46 -2.80 -12.26 16.17
C TRP A 46 -3.38 -11.57 17.41
N GLY A 47 -4.71 -11.43 17.51
CA GLY A 47 -5.42 -10.91 18.69
C GLY A 47 -5.48 -9.39 18.78
N PHE A 48 -5.35 -8.68 17.66
CA PHE A 48 -5.53 -7.23 17.60
C PHE A 48 -6.99 -6.86 17.43
N GLU A 49 -7.45 -5.82 18.12
CA GLU A 49 -8.81 -5.29 17.99
C GLU A 49 -8.87 -4.10 17.04
N ALA A 50 -10.01 -3.90 16.41
CA ALA A 50 -10.22 -2.79 15.49
C ALA A 50 -10.40 -1.47 16.24
N LEU A 51 -9.69 -0.42 15.81
CA LEU A 51 -9.90 0.96 16.25
C LEU A 51 -9.88 1.88 15.02
N GLU A 52 -10.94 2.63 14.81
CA GLU A 52 -11.01 3.67 13.78
C GLU A 52 -11.06 5.05 14.45
N THR A 53 -10.17 5.94 14.03
CA THR A 53 -10.11 7.34 14.47
C THR A 53 -10.58 8.27 13.35
N GLY A 54 -10.89 9.52 13.67
CA GLY A 54 -11.31 10.52 12.70
C GLY A 54 -10.26 10.77 11.60
N ALA A 55 -10.72 11.22 10.43
CA ALA A 55 -9.83 11.62 9.34
C ALA A 55 -9.10 12.95 9.65
N PHE A 56 -9.74 13.82 10.43
CA PHE A 56 -9.17 15.06 10.92
C PHE A 56 -8.75 14.94 12.37
N GLU A 57 -7.61 15.52 12.68
CA GLU A 57 -7.13 15.77 14.03
C GLU A 57 -6.82 17.27 14.17
N TYR A 58 -6.85 17.81 15.38
CA TYR A 58 -6.33 19.15 15.58
C TYR A 58 -4.84 19.20 15.24
N ALA A 59 -4.40 20.26 14.58
CA ALA A 59 -3.05 20.34 14.05
C ALA A 59 -1.99 20.36 15.16
N ASP A 60 -2.29 20.92 16.33
CA ASP A 60 -1.45 20.88 17.52
C ASP A 60 -1.29 19.46 18.11
N ALA A 61 -2.29 18.60 17.96
CA ALA A 61 -2.20 17.20 18.34
C ALA A 61 -1.21 16.40 17.47
N LEU A 62 -1.00 16.78 16.20
CA LEU A 62 -0.05 16.14 15.31
C LEU A 62 1.42 16.57 15.55
N GLY A 63 1.67 17.68 16.26
CA GLY A 63 2.98 18.15 16.69
C GLY A 63 3.87 18.69 15.58
N LYS A 64 5.11 18.19 15.45
CA LYS A 64 6.15 18.65 14.51
C LYS A 64 5.69 18.79 13.03
N PHE A 65 4.54 18.26 12.71
CA PHE A 65 3.92 18.32 11.38
C PHE A 65 2.98 19.52 11.23
N LEU A 66 2.94 20.42 12.23
CA LEU A 66 2.32 21.72 12.05
C LEU A 66 3.05 22.48 10.94
N PRO A 67 2.31 23.22 10.09
CA PRO A 67 2.94 24.13 9.15
C PRO A 67 3.88 25.07 9.92
N ASP A 68 5.16 25.10 9.57
CA ASP A 68 6.01 26.21 9.95
C ASP A 68 5.38 27.51 9.44
N ASP A 69 5.52 28.64 10.17
CA ASP A 69 5.02 29.94 9.75
C ASP A 69 5.49 30.32 8.33
N ASP A 70 6.67 29.84 7.93
CA ASP A 70 7.27 30.05 6.61
C ASP A 70 6.74 29.07 5.51
N ARG A 71 6.15 27.92 5.88
CA ARG A 71 5.64 26.92 4.96
C ARG A 71 4.35 26.28 5.46
N PRO A 72 3.25 27.00 5.45
CA PRO A 72 1.95 26.43 5.79
C PRO A 72 1.67 25.23 4.88
N ASN A 73 1.24 24.11 5.45
CA ASN A 73 0.98 22.83 4.78
C ASN A 73 2.22 22.04 4.32
N ALA A 74 3.42 22.24 4.89
CA ALA A 74 4.56 21.37 4.61
C ALA A 74 4.28 19.95 5.15
N GLY A 75 4.10 18.99 4.22
CA GLY A 75 3.86 17.57 4.54
C GLY A 75 2.42 17.18 4.92
N VAL A 76 1.54 18.12 5.28
CA VAL A 76 0.15 17.88 5.70
C VAL A 76 -0.86 18.70 4.89
N PHE A 77 -2.14 18.32 4.97
CA PHE A 77 -3.27 19.10 4.47
C PHE A 77 -4.03 19.66 5.67
N ALA A 78 -3.97 20.96 5.88
CA ALA A 78 -4.60 21.63 7.00
C ALA A 78 -5.67 22.63 6.54
N ILE A 79 -6.74 22.75 7.33
CA ILE A 79 -7.84 23.71 7.16
C ILE A 79 -8.19 24.31 8.51
N GLN A 80 -8.79 25.49 8.54
CA GLN A 80 -9.42 26.04 9.74
C GLN A 80 -10.89 25.63 9.77
N ASP A 81 -11.38 25.31 10.98
CA ASP A 81 -12.80 25.11 11.24
C ASP A 81 -13.51 26.45 11.50
N ASP A 82 -14.81 26.40 11.81
CA ASP A 82 -15.64 27.57 12.06
C ASP A 82 -15.23 28.33 13.33
N ASP A 83 -14.50 27.69 14.24
CA ASP A 83 -13.95 28.28 15.47
C ASP A 83 -12.49 28.75 15.31
N GLU A 84 -12.02 28.87 14.07
CA GLU A 84 -10.65 29.29 13.70
C GLU A 84 -9.55 28.32 14.22
N GLN A 85 -9.93 27.09 14.60
CA GLN A 85 -8.97 26.08 15.01
C GLN A 85 -8.38 25.39 13.80
N TRP A 86 -7.06 25.18 13.80
CA TRP A 86 -6.40 24.42 12.74
C TRP A 86 -6.62 22.92 12.92
N MET A 87 -7.26 22.31 11.92
CA MET A 87 -7.38 20.87 11.76
C MET A 87 -6.52 20.40 10.60
N SER A 88 -5.99 19.19 10.69
CA SER A 88 -5.22 18.54 9.63
C SER A 88 -5.78 17.15 9.31
N LEU A 89 -5.73 16.79 8.03
CA LEU A 89 -5.93 15.39 7.64
C LEU A 89 -4.79 14.55 8.22
N ARG A 90 -5.13 13.40 8.79
CA ARG A 90 -4.16 12.44 9.33
C ARG A 90 -3.17 11.98 8.25
N TYR A 91 -1.88 12.03 8.53
CA TYR A 91 -0.82 11.60 7.62
C TYR A 91 -0.37 10.15 7.84
N ASP A 92 -0.77 9.54 8.97
CA ASP A 92 -0.68 8.12 9.32
C ASP A 92 -1.86 7.73 10.22
N LEU A 93 -1.90 6.48 10.66
CA LEU A 93 -2.92 6.00 11.59
C LEU A 93 -2.40 5.91 13.03
N THR A 94 -1.12 6.23 13.27
CA THR A 94 -0.44 6.10 14.58
C THR A 94 -0.54 7.37 15.42
N ALA A 95 -0.41 8.56 14.84
CA ALA A 95 -0.57 9.82 15.58
C ALA A 95 -1.97 9.96 16.21
N PRO A 96 -3.07 9.66 15.49
CA PRO A 96 -4.41 9.60 16.07
C PRO A 96 -4.57 8.55 17.19
N LEU A 97 -3.85 7.41 17.11
CA LEU A 97 -3.83 6.44 18.19
C LEU A 97 -3.23 7.02 19.47
N ALA A 98 -2.11 7.74 19.37
CA ALA A 98 -1.48 8.33 20.54
C ALA A 98 -2.41 9.33 21.26
N ARG A 99 -3.16 10.16 20.51
CA ARG A 99 -4.21 11.01 21.06
C ARG A 99 -5.33 10.18 21.72
N PHE A 100 -5.81 9.13 21.06
CA PHE A 100 -6.84 8.24 21.62
C PHE A 100 -6.39 7.61 22.94
N ILE A 101 -5.17 7.09 23.04
CA ILE A 101 -4.61 6.50 24.26
C ILE A 101 -4.53 7.54 25.39
N ALA A 102 -4.14 8.78 25.06
CA ALA A 102 -4.08 9.86 26.04
C ALA A 102 -5.48 10.24 26.56
N GLU A 103 -6.47 10.32 25.69
CA GLU A 103 -7.87 10.61 26.02
C GLU A 103 -8.51 9.46 26.83
N ALA A 104 -8.31 8.23 26.41
CA ALA A 104 -8.88 7.05 27.04
C ALA A 104 -8.29 6.77 28.44
N GLY A 105 -7.04 7.17 28.69
CA GLY A 105 -6.36 7.04 29.98
C GLY A 105 -6.35 5.59 30.49
N GLN A 106 -6.92 5.35 31.66
CA GLN A 106 -6.97 4.03 32.30
C GLN A 106 -8.17 3.16 31.85
N THR A 107 -9.05 3.69 31.01
CA THR A 107 -10.21 2.92 30.52
C THR A 107 -9.81 1.85 29.50
N VAL A 108 -8.61 1.98 28.92
CA VAL A 108 -8.03 1.01 28.00
C VAL A 108 -6.97 0.18 28.71
N GLY A 109 -7.13 -1.16 28.67
CA GLY A 109 -6.15 -2.08 29.24
C GLY A 109 -4.77 -1.98 28.56
N ARG A 110 -3.68 -2.20 29.33
CA ARG A 110 -2.32 -2.25 28.79
C ARG A 110 -1.74 -3.66 28.96
N PRO A 111 -1.05 -4.22 27.95
CA PRO A 111 -0.82 -3.65 26.62
C PRO A 111 -2.10 -3.55 25.79
N PHE A 112 -2.29 -2.42 25.10
CA PHE A 112 -3.37 -2.21 24.15
C PHE A 112 -2.89 -2.58 22.75
N ARG A 113 -3.59 -3.50 22.11
CA ARG A 113 -3.24 -4.04 20.80
C ARG A 113 -4.36 -3.76 19.82
N ARG A 114 -4.11 -2.83 18.90
CA ARG A 114 -5.14 -2.40 17.93
C ARG A 114 -4.64 -2.54 16.50
N TYR A 115 -5.59 -2.68 15.56
CA TYR A 115 -5.33 -2.42 14.15
C TYR A 115 -6.31 -1.37 13.61
N ALA A 116 -5.88 -0.70 12.54
CA ALA A 116 -6.70 0.20 11.75
C ALA A 116 -6.43 0.00 10.27
N ALA A 117 -7.45 0.24 9.43
CA ALA A 117 -7.30 0.29 7.98
C ALA A 117 -8.01 1.54 7.46
N GLY A 118 -7.34 2.34 6.66
CA GLY A 118 -7.95 3.56 6.17
C GLY A 118 -7.05 4.42 5.30
N PRO A 119 -7.62 5.48 4.71
CA PRO A 119 -6.87 6.45 3.96
C PRO A 119 -6.08 7.38 4.87
N VAL A 120 -4.90 7.77 4.39
CA VAL A 120 -4.04 8.80 4.96
C VAL A 120 -3.60 9.77 3.88
N TRP A 121 -3.21 10.98 4.28
CA TRP A 121 -2.94 12.07 3.35
C TRP A 121 -1.58 12.71 3.62
N ARG A 122 -0.75 12.81 2.56
CA ARG A 122 0.56 13.46 2.64
C ARG A 122 0.71 14.48 1.53
N ASN A 123 1.03 15.72 1.89
CA ASN A 123 1.24 16.79 0.94
C ASN A 123 2.66 16.77 0.34
N GLU A 124 3.05 15.60 -0.17
CA GLU A 124 4.33 15.37 -0.83
C GLU A 124 4.21 15.50 -2.35
N LYS A 125 5.36 15.58 -3.04
CA LYS A 125 5.39 15.56 -4.50
C LYS A 125 4.95 14.18 -5.01
N PRO A 126 3.84 14.08 -5.75
CA PRO A 126 3.39 12.79 -6.27
C PRO A 126 4.30 12.26 -7.38
N GLY A 127 4.36 10.93 -7.49
CA GLY A 127 5.15 10.20 -8.48
C GLY A 127 4.57 8.81 -8.75
N PRO A 128 5.23 7.98 -9.56
CA PRO A 128 4.79 6.61 -9.80
C PRO A 128 4.62 5.84 -8.48
N GLY A 129 3.43 5.29 -8.23
CA GLY A 129 3.10 4.60 -6.98
C GLY A 129 3.07 5.48 -5.72
N ARG A 130 3.27 6.80 -5.85
CA ARG A 130 3.19 7.77 -4.73
C ARG A 130 2.04 8.73 -4.96
N PHE A 131 0.99 8.56 -4.14
CA PHE A 131 -0.21 9.38 -4.14
C PHE A 131 -0.20 10.30 -2.93
N ARG A 132 -0.99 11.36 -2.97
CA ARG A 132 -1.25 12.24 -1.84
C ARG A 132 -2.34 11.70 -0.91
N GLU A 133 -3.19 10.82 -1.42
CA GLU A 133 -4.13 10.00 -0.67
C GLU A 133 -3.82 8.53 -0.95
N PHE A 134 -3.59 7.75 0.10
CA PHE A 134 -3.30 6.32 -0.02
C PHE A 134 -3.78 5.57 1.22
N TRP A 135 -4.01 4.27 1.06
CA TRP A 135 -4.50 3.40 2.12
C TRP A 135 -3.38 2.67 2.82
N GLN A 136 -3.50 2.59 4.14
CA GLN A 136 -2.64 1.79 5.01
C GLN A 136 -3.48 0.80 5.82
N CYS A 137 -2.85 -0.30 6.24
CA CYS A 137 -3.29 -1.17 7.31
C CYS A 137 -2.19 -1.18 8.36
N ASP A 138 -2.49 -0.60 9.51
CA ASP A 138 -1.55 -0.45 10.62
C ASP A 138 -1.98 -1.34 11.78
N ALA A 139 -1.01 -1.95 12.45
CA ALA A 139 -1.20 -2.61 13.74
C ALA A 139 -0.20 -2.06 14.73
N ASP A 140 -0.63 -1.84 15.97
CA ASP A 140 0.20 -1.26 17.03
C ASP A 140 -0.06 -1.94 18.37
N THR A 141 1.01 -2.08 19.15
CA THR A 141 0.97 -2.51 20.55
C THR A 141 1.49 -1.38 21.43
N VAL A 142 0.63 -0.88 22.33
CA VAL A 142 0.93 0.25 23.25
C VAL A 142 0.97 -0.25 24.68
N GLY A 143 2.03 0.07 25.41
CA GLY A 143 2.23 -0.36 26.79
C GLY A 143 3.03 -1.66 26.92
N ALA A 144 3.81 -2.05 25.92
CA ALA A 144 4.68 -3.22 25.95
C ALA A 144 6.17 -2.81 25.94
N PRO A 145 6.88 -2.87 27.06
CA PRO A 145 8.25 -2.38 27.16
C PRO A 145 9.29 -3.31 26.53
N GLY A 146 9.00 -4.59 26.38
CA GLY A 146 9.96 -5.59 25.87
C GLY A 146 10.03 -5.63 24.34
N PHE A 147 11.23 -5.89 23.81
CA PHE A 147 11.49 -5.98 22.36
C PHE A 147 10.88 -7.21 21.69
N HIS A 148 10.33 -8.18 22.45
CA HIS A 148 9.49 -9.22 21.90
C HIS A 148 8.22 -8.68 21.22
N ALA A 149 7.71 -7.52 21.65
CA ALA A 149 6.61 -6.86 20.98
C ALA A 149 7.01 -6.37 19.57
N ASP A 150 8.25 -5.88 19.41
CA ASP A 150 8.78 -5.48 18.09
C ASP A 150 8.94 -6.70 17.18
N ALA A 151 9.50 -7.79 17.72
CA ALA A 151 9.63 -9.04 16.96
C ALA A 151 8.26 -9.58 16.53
N GLU A 152 7.24 -9.48 17.37
CA GLU A 152 5.86 -9.86 17.05
C GLU A 152 5.30 -9.02 15.90
N MET A 153 5.49 -7.68 15.92
CA MET A 153 5.08 -6.79 14.82
C MET A 153 5.75 -7.16 13.51
N ILE A 154 7.04 -7.46 13.54
CA ILE A 154 7.82 -7.85 12.35
C ILE A 154 7.32 -9.18 11.80
N ALA A 155 7.17 -10.20 12.64
CA ALA A 155 6.70 -11.54 12.24
C ALA A 155 5.27 -11.51 11.69
N MET A 156 4.37 -10.76 12.34
CA MET A 156 3.01 -10.53 11.87
C MET A 156 2.98 -9.79 10.53
N GLY A 157 3.86 -8.79 10.34
CA GLY A 157 4.02 -8.08 9.07
C GLY A 157 4.45 -9.02 7.95
N ALA A 158 5.40 -9.93 8.21
CA ALA A 158 5.83 -10.95 7.25
C ALA A 158 4.69 -11.93 6.92
N GLU A 159 3.92 -12.39 7.94
CA GLU A 159 2.74 -13.23 7.71
C GLU A 159 1.68 -12.50 6.87
N ALA A 160 1.45 -11.22 7.10
CA ALA A 160 0.51 -10.42 6.31
C ALA A 160 0.93 -10.33 4.83
N LEU A 161 2.23 -10.13 4.55
CA LEU A 161 2.75 -10.10 3.18
C LEU A 161 2.67 -11.47 2.50
N ARG A 162 2.89 -12.57 3.24
CA ARG A 162 2.65 -13.93 2.71
C ARG A 162 1.18 -14.21 2.44
N ALA A 163 0.29 -13.77 3.33
CA ALA A 163 -1.15 -13.96 3.18
C ALA A 163 -1.71 -13.27 1.92
N VAL A 164 -1.10 -12.17 1.47
CA VAL A 164 -1.48 -11.50 0.21
C VAL A 164 -0.85 -12.13 -1.03
N GLY A 165 -0.16 -13.26 -0.88
CA GLY A 165 0.37 -14.08 -1.98
C GLY A 165 1.85 -13.87 -2.28
N MET A 166 2.61 -13.15 -1.46
CA MET A 166 4.05 -13.01 -1.66
C MET A 166 4.83 -14.21 -1.16
N GLU A 167 5.82 -14.66 -1.93
CA GLU A 167 6.70 -15.76 -1.58
C GLU A 167 8.04 -15.29 -1.03
N THR A 168 8.81 -16.22 -0.43
CA THR A 168 10.19 -15.96 0.02
C THR A 168 11.06 -15.51 -1.16
N GLY A 169 11.77 -14.40 -0.97
CA GLY A 169 12.59 -13.78 -2.01
C GLY A 169 11.86 -12.73 -2.86
N GLU A 170 10.55 -12.58 -2.73
CA GLU A 170 9.81 -11.50 -3.38
C GLU A 170 9.71 -10.25 -2.50
N PHE A 171 9.83 -10.42 -1.18
CA PHE A 171 9.91 -9.33 -0.23
C PHE A 171 10.97 -9.60 0.84
N VAL A 172 11.35 -8.56 1.56
CA VAL A 172 12.19 -8.65 2.76
C VAL A 172 11.75 -7.58 3.76
N ILE A 173 11.74 -7.92 5.04
CA ILE A 173 11.63 -6.95 6.13
C ILE A 173 13.02 -6.75 6.72
N ARG A 174 13.54 -5.55 6.55
CA ARG A 174 14.85 -5.12 7.06
C ARG A 174 14.67 -4.48 8.42
N VAL A 175 15.46 -4.89 9.40
CA VAL A 175 15.37 -4.45 10.78
C VAL A 175 16.67 -3.80 11.22
N ASN A 176 16.59 -2.64 11.86
CA ASN A 176 17.69 -1.95 12.50
C ASN A 176 17.22 -1.28 13.80
N THR A 177 18.09 -0.62 14.52
CA THR A 177 17.73 0.25 15.65
C THR A 177 18.43 1.59 15.59
N ARG A 178 17.73 2.66 15.93
CA ARG A 178 18.30 4.01 15.99
C ARG A 178 19.41 4.13 17.00
N ARG A 179 19.33 3.39 18.11
CA ARG A 179 20.35 3.42 19.16
C ARG A 179 21.71 2.96 18.66
N LEU A 180 21.74 1.88 17.89
CA LEU A 180 22.98 1.37 17.31
C LEU A 180 23.63 2.40 16.39
N LEU A 181 22.83 3.02 15.51
CA LEU A 181 23.28 4.10 14.65
C LEU A 181 23.78 5.30 15.44
N ASN A 182 23.06 5.73 16.49
CA ASN A 182 23.51 6.81 17.37
C ASN A 182 24.85 6.48 18.02
N GLY A 183 25.05 5.24 18.48
CA GLY A 183 26.32 4.79 19.03
C GLY A 183 27.49 4.91 18.06
N VAL A 184 27.28 4.56 16.78
CA VAL A 184 28.27 4.76 15.73
C VAL A 184 28.54 6.26 15.50
N LEU A 185 27.49 7.09 15.42
CA LEU A 185 27.63 8.54 15.26
C LEU A 185 28.39 9.19 16.42
N GLU A 186 28.18 8.73 17.65
CA GLU A 186 28.95 9.17 18.83
C GLU A 186 30.42 8.76 18.71
N SER A 187 30.69 7.55 18.29
CA SER A 187 32.07 7.03 18.15
C SER A 187 32.90 7.79 17.13
N VAL A 188 32.27 8.38 16.11
CA VAL A 188 32.92 9.22 15.09
C VAL A 188 32.85 10.72 15.42
N GLY A 189 32.47 11.09 16.62
CA GLY A 189 32.44 12.48 17.06
C GLY A 189 31.39 13.36 16.37
N ALA A 190 30.35 12.75 15.77
CA ALA A 190 29.24 13.48 15.14
C ALA A 190 28.33 14.15 16.18
N ALA A 191 28.82 15.24 16.79
CA ALA A 191 28.15 15.91 17.90
C ALA A 191 26.98 16.82 17.43
N SER A 192 27.11 17.47 16.25
CA SER A 192 26.09 18.40 15.79
C SER A 192 24.93 17.68 15.06
N ALA A 193 23.71 18.22 15.19
CA ALA A 193 22.54 17.73 14.46
C ALA A 193 22.74 17.78 12.94
N ASP A 194 23.40 18.82 12.43
CA ASP A 194 23.68 18.98 10.99
C ASP A 194 24.62 17.89 10.46
N THR A 195 25.68 17.56 11.22
CA THR A 195 26.62 16.47 10.86
C THR A 195 25.91 15.12 10.88
N ARG A 196 25.12 14.83 11.93
CA ARG A 196 24.30 13.61 12.01
C ARG A 196 23.36 13.49 10.81
N LEU A 197 22.65 14.56 10.47
CA LEU A 197 21.74 14.60 9.34
C LEU A 197 22.47 14.40 8.00
N ALA A 198 23.66 14.98 7.83
CA ALA A 198 24.48 14.80 6.64
C ALA A 198 24.93 13.33 6.46
N ILE A 199 25.34 12.67 7.57
CA ILE A 199 25.73 11.26 7.58
C ILE A 199 24.50 10.39 7.19
N LEU A 200 23.34 10.62 7.82
CA LEU A 200 22.11 9.89 7.53
C LEU A 200 21.71 10.01 6.05
N ARG A 201 21.77 11.23 5.50
CA ARG A 201 21.51 11.50 4.08
C ARG A 201 22.52 10.85 3.14
N ALA A 202 23.76 10.68 3.56
CA ALA A 202 24.77 9.96 2.81
C ALA A 202 24.49 8.45 2.79
N LEU A 203 24.21 7.85 3.96
CA LEU A 203 23.87 6.43 4.11
C LEU A 203 22.59 6.06 3.34
N ASP A 204 21.57 6.92 3.32
CA ASP A 204 20.33 6.74 2.53
C ASP A 204 20.56 6.56 1.04
N LYS A 205 21.74 6.92 0.56
CA LYS A 205 22.14 6.79 -0.86
C LYS A 205 23.02 5.58 -1.14
N LEU A 206 23.26 4.70 -0.15
CA LEU A 206 24.18 3.57 -0.27
C LEU A 206 23.81 2.64 -1.43
N ASP A 207 22.55 2.28 -1.55
CA ASP A 207 22.04 1.41 -2.64
C ASP A 207 22.26 2.02 -4.04
N ARG A 208 22.24 3.35 -4.14
CA ARG A 208 22.35 4.05 -5.42
C ARG A 208 23.79 4.39 -5.79
N LEU A 209 24.58 4.83 -4.81
CA LEU A 209 25.92 5.37 -5.04
C LEU A 209 27.05 4.37 -4.74
N GLY A 210 26.73 3.27 -4.04
CA GLY A 210 27.70 2.33 -3.51
C GLY A 210 28.58 2.94 -2.40
N ALA A 211 29.42 2.11 -1.80
CA ALA A 211 30.29 2.52 -0.69
C ALA A 211 31.24 3.69 -1.08
N SER A 212 31.79 3.70 -2.29
CA SER A 212 32.69 4.78 -2.74
C SER A 212 32.02 6.13 -2.82
N GLY A 213 30.80 6.19 -3.43
CA GLY A 213 30.05 7.44 -3.54
C GLY A 213 29.52 7.95 -2.19
N VAL A 214 29.22 7.03 -1.25
CA VAL A 214 28.87 7.36 0.12
C VAL A 214 30.09 7.84 0.91
N ALA A 215 31.28 7.23 0.72
CA ALA A 215 32.51 7.70 1.34
C ALA A 215 32.82 9.18 1.00
N ASP A 216 32.62 9.57 -0.26
CA ASP A 216 32.78 10.97 -0.68
C ASP A 216 31.84 11.91 0.08
N LEU A 217 30.55 11.51 0.21
CA LEU A 217 29.53 12.29 0.93
C LEU A 217 29.72 12.31 2.45
N LEU A 218 30.30 11.27 3.03
CA LEU A 218 30.70 11.26 4.43
C LEU A 218 31.93 12.17 4.67
N GLY A 219 32.83 12.23 3.70
CA GLY A 219 34.04 13.05 3.73
C GLY A 219 33.84 14.48 3.24
N LYS A 220 34.52 14.86 2.18
CA LYS A 220 34.55 16.23 1.64
C LYS A 220 33.33 16.61 0.80
N GLY A 221 32.63 15.64 0.24
CA GLY A 221 31.52 15.81 -0.70
C GLY A 221 31.89 15.36 -2.10
N ARG A 222 30.93 15.43 -3.03
CA ARG A 222 31.11 14.99 -4.42
C ARG A 222 30.36 15.88 -5.41
N LEU A 223 30.79 15.86 -6.65
CA LEU A 223 29.99 16.33 -7.78
C LEU A 223 28.96 15.26 -8.16
N ASP A 224 27.73 15.65 -8.42
CA ASP A 224 26.74 14.75 -9.01
C ASP A 224 26.82 14.71 -10.54
N ASP A 225 25.97 13.88 -11.16
CA ASP A 225 25.97 13.70 -12.62
C ASP A 225 25.53 14.96 -13.39
N SER A 226 24.93 15.94 -12.71
CA SER A 226 24.57 17.26 -13.27
C SER A 226 25.67 18.31 -13.13
N GLY A 227 26.75 17.98 -12.40
CA GLY A 227 27.87 18.89 -12.13
C GLY A 227 27.69 19.74 -10.89
N ASP A 228 26.58 19.53 -10.12
CA ASP A 228 26.36 20.23 -8.87
C ASP A 228 27.16 19.58 -7.73
N PHE A 229 27.82 20.43 -6.92
CA PHE A 229 28.62 19.96 -5.79
C PHE A 229 27.75 19.79 -4.54
N THR A 230 27.66 18.53 -4.06
CA THR A 230 27.04 18.22 -2.76
C THR A 230 28.13 18.20 -1.68
N LYS A 231 28.04 19.12 -0.71
CA LYS A 231 28.95 19.19 0.45
C LYS A 231 28.81 17.92 1.28
N GLY A 232 29.91 17.35 1.72
CA GLY A 232 29.96 16.18 2.59
C GLY A 232 29.77 16.52 4.06
N ALA A 233 29.72 15.46 4.89
CA ALA A 233 29.61 15.56 6.35
C ALA A 233 30.89 16.03 7.04
N GLY A 234 32.02 16.02 6.35
CA GLY A 234 33.32 16.52 6.85
C GLY A 234 34.04 15.52 7.76
N LEU A 235 33.72 14.24 7.72
CA LEU A 235 34.40 13.20 8.49
C LEU A 235 35.83 12.95 7.93
N GLY A 236 36.73 12.57 8.82
CA GLY A 236 38.06 12.08 8.44
C GLY A 236 38.01 10.62 7.95
N ASP A 237 39.11 10.14 7.38
CA ASP A 237 39.16 8.81 6.74
C ASP A 237 38.88 7.68 7.72
N ALA A 238 39.26 7.79 8.99
CA ALA A 238 39.00 6.79 10.01
C ALA A 238 37.49 6.71 10.38
N GLU A 239 36.86 7.88 10.53
CA GLU A 239 35.42 7.97 10.82
C GLU A 239 34.59 7.51 9.60
N VAL A 240 34.97 7.89 8.38
CA VAL A 240 34.31 7.39 7.14
C VAL A 240 34.36 5.87 7.09
N LYS A 241 35.54 5.27 7.38
CA LYS A 241 35.70 3.82 7.40
C LYS A 241 34.83 3.16 8.47
N ALA A 242 34.70 3.75 9.66
CA ALA A 242 33.88 3.23 10.75
C ALA A 242 32.38 3.25 10.38
N VAL A 243 31.88 4.34 9.79
CA VAL A 243 30.47 4.45 9.35
C VAL A 243 30.17 3.48 8.22
N LEU A 244 31.08 3.31 7.26
CA LEU A 244 30.90 2.33 6.17
C LEU A 244 30.96 0.89 6.69
N ALA A 245 31.89 0.56 7.59
CA ALA A 245 31.96 -0.77 8.20
C ALA A 245 30.68 -1.15 8.94
N PHE A 246 30.03 -0.16 9.59
CA PHE A 246 28.71 -0.35 10.17
C PHE A 246 27.64 -0.60 9.09
N ALA A 247 27.56 0.25 8.07
CA ALA A 247 26.54 0.16 7.04
C ALA A 247 26.65 -1.15 6.20
N GLU A 248 27.85 -1.69 6.06
CA GLU A 248 28.16 -2.92 5.33
C GLU A 248 28.24 -4.17 6.24
N ALA A 249 27.88 -4.07 7.52
CA ALA A 249 27.93 -5.19 8.47
C ALA A 249 26.89 -6.30 8.18
N GLY A 250 25.94 -6.06 7.27
CA GLY A 250 24.96 -7.03 6.83
C GLY A 250 25.58 -8.33 6.31
N ALA A 251 24.99 -9.46 6.68
CA ALA A 251 25.42 -10.80 6.27
C ALA A 251 24.22 -11.67 5.87
N LYS A 252 24.46 -12.95 5.57
CA LYS A 252 23.41 -13.88 5.11
C LYS A 252 22.43 -14.26 6.22
N THR A 253 22.90 -14.32 7.47
CA THR A 253 22.08 -14.68 8.63
C THR A 253 22.03 -13.54 9.64
N ARG A 254 20.96 -13.51 10.45
CA ARG A 254 20.84 -12.55 11.56
C ARG A 254 22.01 -12.68 12.56
N ALA A 255 22.41 -13.92 12.85
CA ALA A 255 23.52 -14.17 13.77
C ALA A 255 24.89 -13.64 13.26
N GLU A 256 25.19 -13.85 11.97
CA GLU A 256 26.39 -13.30 11.35
C GLU A 256 26.39 -11.78 11.33
N THR A 257 25.24 -11.16 11.01
CA THR A 257 25.08 -9.71 11.02
C THR A 257 25.30 -9.14 12.43
N LEU A 258 24.70 -9.75 13.46
CA LEU A 258 24.91 -9.34 14.86
C LEU A 258 26.38 -9.44 15.28
N ALA A 259 27.07 -10.51 14.89
CA ALA A 259 28.49 -10.68 15.16
C ALA A 259 29.36 -9.61 14.47
N ASN A 260 28.99 -9.16 13.27
CA ASN A 260 29.65 -8.06 12.59
C ASN A 260 29.35 -6.73 13.26
N LEU A 261 28.09 -6.47 13.59
CA LEU A 261 27.64 -5.26 14.26
C LEU A 261 28.29 -5.08 15.64
N SER A 262 28.51 -6.18 16.40
CA SER A 262 29.19 -6.10 17.68
C SER A 262 30.64 -5.55 17.57
N LYS A 263 31.29 -5.74 16.42
CA LYS A 263 32.61 -5.18 16.13
C LYS A 263 32.54 -3.74 15.66
N ALA A 264 31.47 -3.37 14.93
CA ALA A 264 31.31 -2.05 14.32
C ALA A 264 30.62 -1.03 15.25
N ALA A 265 29.80 -1.48 16.22
CA ALA A 265 29.01 -0.64 17.11
C ALA A 265 29.84 0.25 18.07
N GLY A 266 31.13 -0.02 18.19
CA GLY A 266 32.01 0.70 19.12
C GLY A 266 31.71 0.39 20.59
N ASN A 267 32.34 1.16 21.49
CA ASN A 267 32.21 0.97 22.93
C ASN A 267 31.20 1.92 23.61
N SER A 268 30.40 2.65 22.83
CA SER A 268 29.42 3.57 23.40
C SER A 268 28.27 2.81 24.08
N GLU A 269 27.69 3.39 25.13
CA GLU A 269 26.55 2.78 25.82
C GLU A 269 25.33 2.65 24.91
N GLU A 270 25.09 3.64 24.02
CA GLU A 270 24.05 3.60 23.00
C GLU A 270 24.26 2.46 21.99
N GLY A 271 25.50 2.26 21.53
CA GLY A 271 25.85 1.15 20.62
C GLY A 271 25.60 -0.21 21.25
N LYS A 272 26.02 -0.43 22.50
CA LYS A 272 25.79 -1.66 23.27
C LYS A 272 24.30 -1.89 23.50
N ALA A 273 23.55 -0.86 23.88
CA ALA A 273 22.11 -0.97 24.08
C ALA A 273 21.38 -1.30 22.77
N GLY A 274 21.74 -0.67 21.64
CA GLY A 274 21.17 -0.98 20.34
C GLY A 274 21.48 -2.41 19.87
N LEU A 275 22.69 -2.93 20.17
CA LEU A 275 23.03 -4.31 19.85
C LEU A 275 22.16 -5.29 20.67
N ALA A 276 21.97 -5.02 21.97
CA ALA A 276 21.13 -5.84 22.84
C ALA A 276 19.64 -5.82 22.40
N GLU A 277 19.15 -4.72 21.87
CA GLU A 277 17.81 -4.63 21.25
C GLU A 277 17.68 -5.59 20.09
N LEU A 278 18.62 -5.55 19.14
CA LEU A 278 18.60 -6.43 17.95
C LEU A 278 18.81 -7.91 18.31
N GLU A 279 19.63 -8.23 19.30
CA GLU A 279 19.81 -9.59 19.82
C GLU A 279 18.51 -10.11 20.42
N ALA A 280 17.81 -9.32 21.24
CA ALA A 280 16.52 -9.70 21.81
C ALA A 280 15.45 -9.93 20.73
N ILE A 281 15.40 -9.07 19.71
CA ILE A 281 14.51 -9.24 18.56
C ILE A 281 14.85 -10.50 17.78
N ALA A 282 16.13 -10.79 17.51
CA ALA A 282 16.55 -11.96 16.77
C ALA A 282 16.13 -13.25 17.48
N VAL A 283 16.34 -13.34 18.80
CA VAL A 283 15.90 -14.49 19.62
C VAL A 283 14.38 -14.67 19.57
N ALA A 284 13.62 -13.58 19.67
CA ALA A 284 12.17 -13.64 19.59
C ALA A 284 11.67 -14.03 18.19
N LEU A 285 12.30 -13.54 17.12
CA LEU A 285 11.98 -13.91 15.73
C LEU A 285 12.24 -15.41 15.47
N GLU A 286 13.30 -15.97 16.06
CA GLU A 286 13.57 -17.41 15.98
C GLU A 286 12.47 -18.21 16.68
N ALA A 287 12.06 -17.80 17.89
CA ALA A 287 10.96 -18.44 18.64
C ALA A 287 9.61 -18.34 17.89
N LEU A 288 9.39 -17.25 17.13
CA LEU A 288 8.20 -17.05 16.27
C LEU A 288 8.30 -17.81 14.94
N GLY A 289 9.43 -18.47 14.65
CA GLY A 289 9.63 -19.19 13.39
C GLY A 289 9.74 -18.29 12.16
N ALA A 290 10.13 -17.02 12.32
CA ALA A 290 10.28 -16.08 11.22
C ALA A 290 11.46 -16.46 10.31
N PRO A 291 11.25 -16.75 9.01
CA PRO A 291 12.31 -17.17 8.11
C PRO A 291 13.41 -16.12 7.95
N GLU A 292 14.67 -16.56 7.89
CA GLU A 292 15.82 -15.68 7.61
C GLU A 292 15.71 -14.96 6.27
N GLY A 293 15.07 -15.57 5.27
CA GLY A 293 14.87 -14.96 3.96
C GLY A 293 13.81 -13.84 3.94
N ASP A 294 12.89 -13.84 4.92
CA ASP A 294 11.82 -12.83 4.98
C ASP A 294 12.19 -11.65 5.89
N VAL A 295 12.98 -11.92 6.95
CA VAL A 295 13.34 -10.91 7.95
C VAL A 295 14.85 -10.92 8.16
N VAL A 296 15.50 -9.81 7.87
CA VAL A 296 16.95 -9.65 7.99
C VAL A 296 17.28 -8.47 8.91
N ILE A 297 18.39 -8.56 9.64
CA ILE A 297 18.97 -7.38 10.30
C ILE A 297 19.81 -6.67 9.25
N ASP A 298 19.50 -5.39 9.02
CA ASP A 298 20.15 -4.60 7.99
C ASP A 298 20.50 -3.19 8.51
N PRO A 299 21.78 -2.95 8.80
CA PRO A 299 22.22 -1.67 9.32
C PRO A 299 22.09 -0.50 8.33
N SER A 300 21.84 -0.77 7.05
CA SER A 300 21.60 0.29 6.06
C SER A 300 20.24 0.96 6.21
N VAL A 301 19.30 0.36 6.94
CA VAL A 301 18.00 0.97 7.23
C VAL A 301 18.17 2.06 8.27
N VAL A 302 18.25 3.29 7.76
CA VAL A 302 18.38 4.51 8.57
C VAL A 302 17.14 5.38 8.50
N ARG A 303 16.14 4.97 7.71
CA ARG A 303 14.88 5.67 7.46
C ARG A 303 13.87 5.44 8.58
N GLY A 304 12.92 6.32 8.66
CA GLY A 304 11.77 6.20 9.53
C GLY A 304 11.20 7.57 9.87
N LEU A 305 9.96 7.58 10.38
CA LEU A 305 9.36 8.78 10.91
C LEU A 305 10.21 9.30 12.08
N GLU A 306 10.30 10.60 12.23
CA GLU A 306 11.14 11.25 13.25
C GLU A 306 10.82 10.83 14.68
N TYR A 307 9.62 10.30 14.93
CA TYR A 307 9.16 9.88 16.26
C TYR A 307 9.66 8.50 16.72
N TYR A 308 10.36 7.72 15.88
CA TYR A 308 10.89 6.42 16.32
C TYR A 308 12.03 6.59 17.32
N THR A 309 11.98 5.81 18.41
CA THR A 309 12.90 5.90 19.55
C THR A 309 13.86 4.71 19.68
N GLY A 310 13.60 3.61 19.00
CA GLY A 310 14.35 2.36 19.09
C GLY A 310 14.40 1.59 17.76
N PRO A 311 14.00 0.30 17.76
CA PRO A 311 13.92 -0.52 16.56
C PRO A 311 13.08 0.11 15.46
N VAL A 312 13.56 -0.04 14.22
CA VAL A 312 12.89 0.40 12.98
C VAL A 312 12.91 -0.74 11.98
N TYR A 313 11.85 -0.88 11.20
CA TYR A 313 11.76 -1.93 10.20
C TYR A 313 11.09 -1.43 8.93
N GLU A 314 11.56 -1.94 7.80
CA GLU A 314 11.06 -1.58 6.48
C GLU A 314 10.80 -2.84 5.66
N ALA A 315 9.57 -2.98 5.17
CA ALA A 315 9.22 -4.03 4.23
C ALA A 315 9.43 -3.53 2.79
N GLU A 316 10.28 -4.20 2.05
CA GLU A 316 10.63 -3.89 0.68
C GLU A 316 10.16 -4.98 -0.27
N LEU A 317 9.56 -4.59 -1.39
CA LEU A 317 9.29 -5.48 -2.52
C LEU A 317 10.58 -5.61 -3.34
N LEU A 318 11.10 -6.85 -3.43
CA LEU A 318 12.33 -7.17 -4.16
C LEU A 318 12.07 -7.44 -5.64
N ARG A 319 10.85 -7.87 -5.96
CA ARG A 319 10.44 -8.18 -7.32
C ARG A 319 10.40 -6.92 -8.17
N GLU A 320 11.09 -6.97 -9.30
CA GLU A 320 11.02 -5.92 -10.32
C GLU A 320 9.71 -6.05 -11.10
N VAL A 321 9.11 -4.92 -11.40
CA VAL A 321 7.80 -4.83 -12.04
C VAL A 321 7.96 -4.18 -13.41
N THR A 322 7.59 -4.90 -14.48
CA THR A 322 7.62 -4.33 -15.84
C THR A 322 6.25 -3.77 -16.18
N GLY A 323 6.18 -2.45 -16.40
CA GLY A 323 4.95 -1.77 -16.80
C GLY A 323 4.57 -2.02 -18.27
N GLU A 324 3.35 -1.64 -18.64
CA GLU A 324 2.85 -1.72 -20.02
C GLU A 324 3.71 -0.93 -21.03
N ASP A 325 4.45 0.07 -20.53
CA ASP A 325 5.42 0.86 -21.32
C ASP A 325 6.75 0.13 -21.57
N GLY A 326 6.88 -1.13 -21.11
CA GLY A 326 8.08 -1.96 -21.22
C GLY A 326 9.22 -1.56 -20.30
N LYS A 327 9.01 -0.60 -19.40
CA LYS A 327 10.03 -0.20 -18.43
C LYS A 327 9.92 -1.00 -17.14
N THR A 328 11.06 -1.32 -16.58
CA THR A 328 11.18 -1.98 -15.29
C THR A 328 11.19 -0.95 -14.16
N TYR A 329 10.33 -1.15 -13.17
CA TYR A 329 10.20 -0.31 -12.00
C TYR A 329 10.54 -1.10 -10.73
N ARG A 330 11.35 -0.52 -9.86
CA ARG A 330 11.49 -0.95 -8.48
C ARG A 330 10.48 -0.18 -7.63
N ILE A 331 9.57 -0.89 -6.97
CA ILE A 331 8.55 -0.29 -6.11
C ILE A 331 9.16 0.07 -4.76
N GLY A 332 10.11 -0.73 -4.29
CA GLY A 332 10.80 -0.51 -3.01
C GLY A 332 9.88 -0.74 -1.81
N SER A 333 9.87 0.19 -0.87
CA SER A 333 9.12 0.07 0.39
C SER A 333 7.62 -0.09 0.17
N ILE A 334 7.05 -1.18 0.71
CA ILE A 334 5.61 -1.50 0.70
C ILE A 334 5.01 -1.47 2.10
N GLY A 335 5.82 -1.31 3.12
CA GLY A 335 5.41 -1.23 4.51
C GLY A 335 6.58 -0.88 5.41
N GLY A 336 6.31 -0.76 6.69
CA GLY A 336 7.34 -0.53 7.68
C GLY A 336 6.77 -0.13 9.02
N GLY A 337 7.64 0.02 10.01
CA GLY A 337 7.23 0.33 11.36
C GLY A 337 8.41 0.64 12.27
N GLY A 338 8.15 0.61 13.56
CA GLY A 338 9.17 0.82 14.58
C GLY A 338 8.60 1.12 15.95
N ARG A 339 9.50 1.29 16.91
CA ARG A 339 9.19 1.66 18.29
C ARG A 339 9.12 3.19 18.43
N TYR A 340 8.09 3.68 19.13
CA TYR A 340 7.80 5.11 19.29
C TYR A 340 7.32 5.44 20.72
N ASP A 341 8.17 5.25 21.71
CA ASP A 341 7.84 5.34 23.13
C ASP A 341 7.39 6.74 23.60
N ASP A 342 7.84 7.79 22.91
CA ASP A 342 7.57 9.18 23.29
C ASP A 342 6.31 9.80 22.66
N LEU A 343 5.63 9.07 21.78
CA LEU A 343 4.51 9.65 21.03
C LEU A 343 3.31 9.97 21.94
N VAL A 344 3.00 9.08 22.89
CA VAL A 344 1.94 9.30 23.89
C VAL A 344 2.35 10.35 24.92
N ALA A 345 3.66 10.43 25.25
CA ALA A 345 4.20 11.37 26.24
C ALA A 345 3.92 12.84 25.88
N ARG A 346 3.74 13.15 24.60
CA ARG A 346 3.37 14.50 24.15
C ARG A 346 2.04 14.99 24.73
N PHE A 347 1.13 14.08 25.01
CA PHE A 347 -0.20 14.39 25.56
C PHE A 347 -0.25 14.22 27.08
N THR A 348 0.47 13.26 27.62
CA THR A 348 0.36 12.87 29.04
C THR A 348 1.55 13.25 29.88
N GLY A 349 2.71 13.57 29.26
CA GLY A 349 3.99 13.73 29.97
C GLY A 349 4.64 12.40 30.38
N GLU A 350 3.98 11.26 30.18
CA GLU A 350 4.48 9.93 30.55
C GLU A 350 4.91 9.14 29.31
N THR A 351 6.14 8.63 29.31
CA THR A 351 6.62 7.72 28.25
C THR A 351 5.86 6.41 28.32
N VAL A 352 5.26 6.02 27.21
CA VAL A 352 4.50 4.76 27.06
C VAL A 352 5.12 3.94 25.94
N PRO A 353 5.78 2.80 26.25
CA PRO A 353 6.38 1.96 25.22
C PRO A 353 5.36 1.53 24.17
N ALA A 354 5.67 1.79 22.92
CA ALA A 354 4.77 1.45 21.80
C ALA A 354 5.57 1.07 20.56
N THR A 355 5.04 0.11 19.81
CA THR A 355 5.60 -0.34 18.55
C THR A 355 4.49 -0.72 17.57
N GLY A 356 4.72 -0.51 16.28
CA GLY A 356 3.69 -0.78 15.27
C GLY A 356 4.28 -1.14 13.91
N PHE A 357 3.44 -1.72 13.05
CA PHE A 357 3.74 -2.07 11.67
C PHE A 357 2.63 -1.61 10.74
N SER A 358 3.00 -1.00 9.63
CA SER A 358 2.10 -0.47 8.61
C SER A 358 2.34 -1.15 7.27
N VAL A 359 1.27 -1.63 6.62
CA VAL A 359 1.28 -2.10 5.24
C VAL A 359 0.67 -1.05 4.33
N GLY A 360 1.43 -0.61 3.32
CA GLY A 360 1.00 0.38 2.33
C GLY A 360 0.10 -0.24 1.26
N ILE A 361 -1.18 -0.36 1.54
CA ILE A 361 -2.17 -1.06 0.69
C ILE A 361 -2.25 -0.50 -0.72
N SER A 362 -2.30 0.84 -0.87
CA SER A 362 -2.40 1.43 -2.22
C SER A 362 -1.16 1.17 -3.07
N ARG A 363 0.03 1.14 -2.45
CA ARG A 363 1.27 0.84 -3.14
C ARG A 363 1.35 -0.63 -3.53
N LEU A 364 0.96 -1.52 -2.62
CA LEU A 364 0.89 -2.95 -2.87
C LEU A 364 -0.12 -3.29 -3.96
N ALA A 365 -1.34 -2.71 -3.92
CA ALA A 365 -2.34 -2.86 -4.96
C ALA A 365 -1.84 -2.39 -6.34
N SER A 366 -1.11 -1.26 -6.38
CA SER A 366 -0.51 -0.77 -7.62
C SER A 366 0.59 -1.70 -8.15
N ALA A 367 1.41 -2.27 -7.25
CA ALA A 367 2.43 -3.25 -7.60
C ALA A 367 1.82 -4.49 -8.25
N LEU A 368 0.85 -5.11 -7.57
CA LEU A 368 0.14 -6.30 -8.04
C LEU A 368 -0.59 -6.02 -9.36
N ALA A 369 -1.17 -4.83 -9.54
CA ALA A 369 -1.82 -4.43 -10.79
C ALA A 369 -0.84 -4.39 -11.96
N ILE A 370 0.36 -3.83 -11.77
CA ILE A 370 1.38 -3.76 -12.83
C ILE A 370 1.92 -5.17 -13.14
N MET A 371 1.98 -6.07 -12.16
CA MET A 371 2.36 -7.48 -12.35
C MET A 371 1.30 -8.33 -13.05
N GLY A 372 0.11 -7.77 -13.32
CA GLY A 372 -1.01 -8.53 -13.91
C GLY A 372 -1.74 -9.44 -12.90
N GLU A 373 -1.42 -9.34 -11.62
CA GLU A 373 -1.98 -10.14 -10.53
C GLU A 373 -3.28 -9.53 -9.95
N THR A 374 -3.94 -8.67 -10.71
CA THR A 374 -5.24 -8.13 -10.29
C THR A 374 -6.32 -9.19 -10.42
N VAL A 375 -7.20 -9.24 -9.44
CA VAL A 375 -8.45 -9.99 -9.55
C VAL A 375 -9.22 -9.42 -10.73
N LYS A 376 -9.22 -10.15 -11.85
CA LYS A 376 -10.11 -9.84 -12.96
C LYS A 376 -11.53 -10.11 -12.46
N LEU A 377 -12.26 -9.07 -12.19
CA LEU A 377 -13.68 -9.23 -11.88
C LEU A 377 -14.38 -9.44 -13.21
N ASP A 378 -15.04 -10.56 -13.31
CA ASP A 378 -15.95 -10.80 -14.43
C ASP A 378 -17.02 -9.71 -14.42
N GLY A 379 -17.31 -9.19 -15.60
CA GLY A 379 -18.41 -8.26 -15.77
C GLY A 379 -19.75 -8.91 -15.39
N PRO A 380 -20.82 -8.12 -15.25
CA PRO A 380 -22.15 -8.70 -15.07
C PRO A 380 -22.60 -9.41 -16.35
N VAL A 381 -23.41 -10.44 -16.21
CA VAL A 381 -24.23 -10.94 -17.32
C VAL A 381 -25.11 -9.81 -17.82
N VAL A 382 -25.03 -9.49 -19.12
CA VAL A 382 -25.82 -8.40 -19.68
C VAL A 382 -27.05 -8.95 -20.39
N VAL A 383 -28.23 -8.54 -19.94
CA VAL A 383 -29.48 -8.84 -20.62
C VAL A 383 -29.74 -7.74 -21.65
N LEU A 384 -29.73 -8.12 -22.93
CA LEU A 384 -30.03 -7.20 -24.02
C LEU A 384 -31.54 -7.01 -24.12
N ASN A 385 -31.95 -5.77 -24.23
CA ASN A 385 -33.33 -5.38 -24.51
C ASN A 385 -33.50 -5.14 -26.02
N LEU A 386 -33.97 -6.14 -26.73
CA LEU A 386 -34.15 -6.07 -28.19
C LEU A 386 -35.57 -5.72 -28.59
N ASP A 387 -36.53 -5.83 -27.66
CA ASP A 387 -37.91 -5.39 -27.83
C ASP A 387 -38.13 -4.05 -27.13
N LYS A 388 -38.37 -3.02 -27.92
CA LYS A 388 -38.58 -1.65 -27.38
C LYS A 388 -39.95 -1.48 -26.71
N ASP A 389 -40.93 -2.33 -27.04
CA ASP A 389 -42.29 -2.24 -26.55
C ASP A 389 -42.45 -2.99 -25.22
N SER A 390 -41.51 -3.90 -24.90
CA SER A 390 -41.54 -4.74 -23.72
C SER A 390 -40.26 -4.65 -22.84
N PRO A 391 -39.82 -3.45 -22.43
CA PRO A 391 -38.57 -3.28 -21.68
C PRO A 391 -38.60 -3.97 -20.30
N ALA A 392 -39.79 -4.22 -19.75
CA ALA A 392 -39.95 -4.89 -18.47
C ALA A 392 -39.45 -6.34 -18.49
N VAL A 393 -39.52 -7.02 -19.62
CA VAL A 393 -39.06 -8.42 -19.73
C VAL A 393 -37.53 -8.54 -19.51
N ALA A 394 -36.74 -7.62 -20.04
CA ALA A 394 -35.30 -7.62 -19.79
C ALA A 394 -34.98 -7.38 -18.29
N LEU A 395 -35.78 -6.56 -17.60
CA LEU A 395 -35.66 -6.34 -16.16
C LEU A 395 -36.03 -7.57 -15.35
N GLU A 396 -37.11 -8.28 -15.75
CA GLU A 396 -37.54 -9.54 -15.11
C GLU A 396 -36.42 -10.59 -15.21
N ILE A 397 -35.87 -10.78 -16.42
CA ILE A 397 -34.76 -11.71 -16.67
C ILE A 397 -33.53 -11.37 -15.83
N ALA A 398 -33.10 -10.12 -15.83
CA ALA A 398 -31.98 -9.68 -14.99
C ALA A 398 -32.27 -9.91 -13.49
N THR A 399 -33.54 -9.76 -13.07
CA THR A 399 -33.95 -10.00 -11.70
C THR A 399 -33.95 -11.49 -11.33
N MET A 400 -34.33 -12.38 -12.26
CA MET A 400 -34.22 -13.82 -12.05
C MET A 400 -32.76 -14.25 -11.84
N LEU A 401 -31.84 -13.75 -12.66
CA LEU A 401 -30.40 -14.01 -12.52
C LEU A 401 -29.86 -13.51 -11.18
N ARG A 402 -30.21 -12.28 -10.78
CA ARG A 402 -29.79 -11.69 -9.49
C ARG A 402 -30.31 -12.47 -8.28
N ARG A 403 -31.57 -12.90 -8.31
CA ARG A 403 -32.16 -13.75 -7.23
C ARG A 403 -31.46 -15.10 -7.11
N ALA A 404 -30.88 -15.58 -8.21
CA ALA A 404 -30.07 -16.79 -8.22
C ALA A 404 -28.60 -16.58 -7.82
N GLY A 405 -28.22 -15.36 -7.36
CA GLY A 405 -26.87 -15.00 -6.92
C GLY A 405 -25.91 -14.63 -8.06
N LEU A 406 -26.40 -14.53 -9.30
CA LEU A 406 -25.60 -14.14 -10.44
C LEU A 406 -25.55 -12.61 -10.59
N ARG A 407 -24.39 -12.07 -10.86
CA ARG A 407 -24.22 -10.65 -11.16
C ARG A 407 -24.79 -10.35 -12.54
N ALA A 408 -25.86 -9.59 -12.64
CA ALA A 408 -26.57 -9.32 -13.89
C ALA A 408 -27.11 -7.91 -14.00
N GLU A 409 -27.14 -7.36 -15.21
CA GLU A 409 -27.76 -6.06 -15.51
C GLU A 409 -28.58 -6.13 -16.80
N ALA A 410 -29.67 -5.37 -16.88
CA ALA A 410 -30.38 -5.14 -18.12
C ALA A 410 -29.81 -3.91 -18.82
N TYR A 411 -29.68 -3.95 -20.13
CA TYR A 411 -29.23 -2.80 -20.91
C TYR A 411 -30.32 -1.70 -20.92
N MET A 412 -29.93 -0.51 -20.47
CA MET A 412 -30.84 0.64 -20.32
C MET A 412 -30.67 1.72 -21.38
N GLY A 413 -29.76 1.50 -22.35
CA GLY A 413 -29.51 2.49 -23.41
C GLY A 413 -30.46 2.36 -24.60
N GLY A 414 -30.43 3.32 -25.51
CA GLY A 414 -31.27 3.35 -26.74
C GLY A 414 -30.67 2.67 -27.97
N SER A 415 -29.49 2.00 -27.87
CA SER A 415 -28.82 1.40 -29.02
C SER A 415 -29.48 0.12 -29.47
N GLY A 416 -29.40 -0.19 -30.79
CA GLY A 416 -29.77 -1.51 -31.32
C GLY A 416 -28.78 -2.62 -30.92
N MET A 417 -29.06 -3.85 -31.30
CA MET A 417 -28.34 -5.08 -30.93
C MET A 417 -26.80 -4.94 -31.01
N LYS A 418 -26.26 -4.41 -32.10
CA LYS A 418 -24.80 -4.19 -32.24
C LYS A 418 -24.19 -3.29 -31.17
N GLY A 419 -24.92 -2.22 -30.81
CA GLY A 419 -24.48 -1.29 -29.75
C GLY A 419 -24.55 -1.92 -28.38
N GLN A 420 -25.59 -2.72 -28.11
CA GLN A 420 -25.77 -3.45 -26.86
C GLN A 420 -24.71 -4.55 -26.68
N MET A 421 -24.39 -5.31 -27.74
CA MET A 421 -23.27 -6.27 -27.72
C MET A 421 -21.94 -5.60 -27.42
N LYS A 422 -21.64 -4.47 -28.08
CA LYS A 422 -20.42 -3.71 -27.80
C LYS A 422 -20.38 -3.16 -26.37
N TYR A 423 -21.54 -2.86 -25.79
CA TYR A 423 -21.64 -2.51 -24.39
C TYR A 423 -21.26 -3.68 -23.49
N ALA A 424 -21.83 -4.89 -23.74
CA ALA A 424 -21.52 -6.09 -22.99
C ALA A 424 -20.02 -6.44 -23.03
N ASP A 425 -19.39 -6.36 -24.22
CA ASP A 425 -17.94 -6.56 -24.39
C ASP A 425 -17.13 -5.56 -23.52
N ARG A 426 -17.51 -4.28 -23.52
CA ARG A 426 -16.83 -3.25 -22.71
C ARG A 426 -17.01 -3.45 -21.20
N ARG A 427 -18.13 -4.10 -20.81
CA ARG A 427 -18.39 -4.46 -19.41
C ARG A 427 -17.63 -5.70 -18.97
N GLY A 428 -16.96 -6.40 -19.89
CA GLY A 428 -16.30 -7.67 -19.62
C GLY A 428 -17.32 -8.75 -19.24
N ALA A 429 -18.52 -8.71 -19.83
CA ALA A 429 -19.57 -9.66 -19.51
C ALA A 429 -19.15 -11.08 -19.91
N PRO A 430 -19.31 -12.09 -19.02
CA PRO A 430 -19.05 -13.50 -19.36
C PRO A 430 -20.08 -14.03 -20.35
N ALA A 431 -21.33 -13.58 -20.24
CA ALA A 431 -22.42 -13.98 -21.09
C ALA A 431 -23.39 -12.83 -21.35
N VAL A 432 -24.11 -12.95 -22.46
CA VAL A 432 -25.24 -12.07 -22.81
C VAL A 432 -26.50 -12.90 -22.91
N VAL A 433 -27.59 -12.40 -22.31
CA VAL A 433 -28.92 -12.96 -22.50
C VAL A 433 -29.70 -12.03 -23.43
N MET A 434 -30.15 -12.54 -24.58
CA MET A 434 -30.89 -11.81 -25.58
C MET A 434 -32.37 -12.15 -25.48
N VAL A 435 -33.21 -11.11 -25.44
CA VAL A 435 -34.65 -11.24 -25.46
C VAL A 435 -35.23 -10.21 -26.42
N GLY A 436 -35.94 -10.68 -27.41
CA GLY A 436 -36.71 -9.89 -28.38
C GLY A 436 -38.12 -10.44 -28.51
N SER A 437 -38.92 -9.90 -29.44
CA SER A 437 -40.33 -10.26 -29.60
C SER A 437 -40.52 -11.77 -29.86
N ASN A 438 -39.62 -12.39 -30.62
CA ASN A 438 -39.69 -13.84 -30.90
C ASN A 438 -39.45 -14.68 -29.66
N GLU A 439 -38.43 -14.35 -28.86
CA GLU A 439 -38.14 -15.04 -27.61
C GLU A 439 -39.25 -14.85 -26.58
N ILE A 440 -39.91 -13.67 -26.58
CA ILE A 440 -41.05 -13.37 -25.68
C ILE A 440 -42.22 -14.28 -26.04
N GLU A 441 -42.58 -14.36 -27.33
CA GLU A 441 -43.70 -15.21 -27.81
C GLU A 441 -43.41 -16.69 -27.59
N ALA A 442 -42.18 -17.15 -27.79
CA ALA A 442 -41.77 -18.54 -27.61
C ALA A 442 -41.55 -18.94 -26.13
N GLY A 443 -41.50 -17.98 -25.21
CA GLY A 443 -41.14 -18.25 -23.80
C GLY A 443 -39.70 -18.69 -23.60
N THR A 444 -38.81 -18.33 -24.55
CA THR A 444 -37.38 -18.69 -24.55
C THR A 444 -36.49 -17.47 -24.29
N VAL A 445 -35.19 -17.70 -24.21
CA VAL A 445 -34.13 -16.70 -24.27
C VAL A 445 -32.95 -17.26 -25.08
N THR A 446 -32.25 -16.39 -25.77
CA THR A 446 -31.01 -16.75 -26.42
C THR A 446 -29.84 -16.31 -25.54
N ILE A 447 -28.96 -17.24 -25.18
CA ILE A 447 -27.76 -16.96 -24.33
C ILE A 447 -26.54 -17.05 -25.26
N LYS A 448 -25.64 -16.09 -25.11
CA LYS A 448 -24.36 -16.11 -25.80
C LYS A 448 -23.22 -16.07 -24.81
N ASP A 449 -22.40 -17.10 -24.79
CA ASP A 449 -21.10 -17.15 -24.15
C ASP A 449 -20.13 -16.28 -24.96
N LEU A 450 -19.61 -15.20 -24.37
CA LEU A 450 -18.76 -14.25 -25.08
C LEU A 450 -17.34 -14.75 -25.26
N GLU A 451 -16.80 -15.51 -24.31
CA GLU A 451 -15.45 -16.06 -24.40
C GLU A 451 -15.40 -17.21 -25.43
N MET A 452 -16.28 -18.20 -25.31
CA MET A 452 -16.40 -19.29 -26.29
C MET A 452 -16.75 -18.74 -27.67
N GLY A 453 -17.63 -17.74 -27.74
CA GLY A 453 -17.97 -17.06 -28.98
C GLY A 453 -16.78 -16.41 -29.65
N ALA A 454 -15.91 -15.75 -28.89
CA ALA A 454 -14.68 -15.13 -29.37
C ALA A 454 -13.65 -16.19 -29.83
N MET A 455 -13.50 -17.29 -29.07
CA MET A 455 -12.62 -18.40 -29.46
C MET A 455 -13.05 -19.05 -30.79
N LYS A 456 -14.32 -19.40 -30.92
CA LYS A 456 -14.86 -20.01 -32.12
C LYS A 456 -14.86 -19.05 -33.32
N ALA A 457 -15.06 -17.76 -33.10
CA ALA A 457 -15.02 -16.74 -34.15
C ALA A 457 -13.64 -16.60 -34.80
N LYS A 458 -12.55 -16.88 -34.09
CA LYS A 458 -11.19 -16.88 -34.67
C LYS A 458 -10.97 -17.94 -35.76
N ALA A 459 -11.75 -19.01 -35.77
CA ALA A 459 -11.67 -20.09 -36.73
C ALA A 459 -12.56 -19.85 -37.98
N ILE A 460 -13.46 -18.87 -37.95
CA ILE A 460 -14.44 -18.58 -38.99
C ILE A 460 -13.86 -17.55 -39.97
N GLN A 461 -13.90 -17.85 -41.26
CA GLN A 461 -13.27 -17.04 -42.32
C GLN A 461 -14.20 -16.03 -43.00
N SER A 462 -15.54 -16.18 -42.86
CA SER A 462 -16.51 -15.30 -43.52
C SER A 462 -17.61 -14.79 -42.56
N ASN A 463 -18.19 -13.64 -42.91
CA ASN A 463 -19.33 -13.09 -42.17
C ASN A 463 -20.62 -13.91 -42.36
N GLU A 464 -20.74 -14.64 -43.44
CA GLU A 464 -21.87 -15.53 -43.74
C GLU A 464 -21.81 -16.76 -42.86
N GLU A 465 -20.66 -17.44 -42.83
CA GLU A 465 -20.38 -18.57 -41.95
C GLU A 465 -20.57 -18.21 -40.45
N TYR A 466 -20.17 -17.01 -40.05
CA TYR A 466 -20.38 -16.51 -38.65
C TYR A 466 -21.86 -16.37 -38.30
N ARG A 467 -22.69 -15.90 -39.22
CA ARG A 467 -24.15 -15.75 -39.03
C ARG A 467 -24.85 -17.08 -38.95
N GLU A 468 -24.43 -18.07 -39.73
CA GLU A 468 -25.01 -19.42 -39.75
C GLU A 468 -24.58 -20.24 -38.53
N ALA A 469 -23.29 -20.19 -38.15
CA ALA A 469 -22.74 -20.96 -37.03
C ALA A 469 -23.16 -20.45 -35.67
N ARG A 470 -23.55 -19.17 -35.54
CA ARG A 470 -23.92 -18.50 -34.27
C ARG A 470 -23.02 -18.90 -33.08
N PRO A 471 -21.70 -18.70 -33.17
CA PRO A 471 -20.74 -19.28 -32.26
C PRO A 471 -21.01 -18.87 -30.81
N GLY A 472 -21.07 -19.86 -29.92
CA GLY A 472 -21.31 -19.65 -28.49
C GLY A 472 -22.77 -19.31 -28.12
N GLN A 473 -23.74 -19.43 -29.04
CA GLN A 473 -25.16 -19.18 -28.78
C GLN A 473 -25.92 -20.47 -28.51
N ILE A 474 -26.82 -20.43 -27.54
CA ILE A 474 -27.80 -21.46 -27.22
C ILE A 474 -29.15 -20.79 -26.97
N GLU A 475 -30.22 -21.42 -27.41
CA GLU A 475 -31.56 -21.03 -27.05
C GLU A 475 -32.11 -22.00 -26.01
N VAL A 476 -32.71 -21.49 -24.96
CA VAL A 476 -33.23 -22.27 -23.84
C VAL A 476 -34.57 -21.72 -23.39
N PRO A 477 -35.47 -22.55 -22.83
CA PRO A 477 -36.64 -22.10 -22.12
C PRO A 477 -36.26 -21.16 -20.98
N ARG A 478 -37.11 -20.17 -20.68
CA ARG A 478 -36.81 -19.12 -19.69
C ARG A 478 -36.58 -19.68 -18.27
N ASP A 479 -37.25 -20.78 -17.93
CA ASP A 479 -37.07 -21.48 -16.64
C ASP A 479 -35.70 -22.19 -16.49
N GLN A 480 -35.05 -22.54 -17.61
CA GLN A 480 -33.71 -23.17 -17.64
C GLN A 480 -32.57 -22.16 -17.78
N MET A 481 -32.86 -20.88 -18.00
CA MET A 481 -31.89 -19.81 -18.26
C MET A 481 -30.87 -19.68 -17.16
N VAL A 482 -31.31 -19.67 -15.89
CA VAL A 482 -30.43 -19.47 -14.73
C VAL A 482 -29.34 -20.52 -14.69
N GLU A 483 -29.71 -21.78 -14.87
CA GLU A 483 -28.76 -22.91 -14.85
C GLU A 483 -27.79 -22.85 -16.03
N ALA A 484 -28.28 -22.50 -17.22
CA ALA A 484 -27.45 -22.36 -18.43
C ALA A 484 -26.42 -21.21 -18.27
N VAL A 485 -26.83 -20.06 -17.75
CA VAL A 485 -25.94 -18.92 -17.48
C VAL A 485 -24.93 -19.26 -16.39
N ARG A 486 -25.36 -19.93 -15.31
CA ARG A 486 -24.48 -20.35 -14.21
C ARG A 486 -23.32 -21.21 -14.72
N ARG A 487 -23.60 -22.22 -15.58
CA ARG A 487 -22.57 -23.06 -16.17
C ARG A 487 -21.54 -22.28 -16.98
N ILE A 488 -21.97 -21.24 -17.70
CA ILE A 488 -21.06 -20.39 -18.49
C ILE A 488 -20.16 -19.57 -17.53
N VAL A 489 -20.75 -18.97 -16.50
CA VAL A 489 -19.99 -18.15 -15.52
C VAL A 489 -19.01 -19.00 -14.73
N GLU A 490 -19.41 -20.18 -14.26
CA GLU A 490 -18.54 -21.12 -13.51
C GLU A 490 -17.42 -21.72 -14.37
N ALA A 491 -17.60 -21.83 -15.67
CA ALA A 491 -16.57 -22.33 -16.58
C ALA A 491 -15.47 -21.30 -16.90
N GLN A 492 -15.71 -20.01 -16.63
CA GLN A 492 -14.81 -18.89 -16.90
C GLN A 492 -14.10 -18.36 -15.63
N GLY A 493 -14.57 -18.73 -14.44
CA GLY A 493 -14.00 -18.36 -13.13
C GLY A 493 -13.18 -19.50 -12.54
#